data_df0a8c37182a84d538c13e2363537748
#
_entry.id   df0a8c37182a84d538c13e2363537748
#
_cell.length_a   1.000
_cell.length_b   1.000
_cell.length_c   1.000
_cell.angle_alpha   90.00
_cell.angle_beta   90.00
_cell.angle_gamma   90.00
#
_symmetry.space_group_name_H-M   'P 1'
#
loop_
_entity.id
_entity.type
_entity.pdbx_description
1 polymer ?
#
loop_
_entity_poly.entity_id
_entity_poly.type
_entity_poly.pdbx_seq_one_letter_code
_entity_poly.pdbx_strand_id
1 'polypeptide(L)'
;MKTLTFISLMTTSVACLGSCTNPAASDAQQPWIVDRFDDIKVIRYEVPGFERLPLEQKELIYYLAEAAKCGRDILFDQNCAANLPIRRTLETLYLNYKGDRTSDEWKALEKYLKKVWFANGIHHHYSNDKFRPEFSESFFREAAASVGMDRFPADFDFLCKVIFDPAIYPTRLNQAAGADMLWTSASNYYSNVRQHEAEQFYAAMAAADAGDPCPVSYGLNSQLVKEEKTGRLYERTWKVGGMYSPAIERIVYWLEKARDVAAEPQKQTLAALIDYYRTGDLKQFDRYNILWLQDTVSNVDFVNGFIETYGDPLGYKASWEANVNFVDSAACRRTRIISENAQWFEDHSPVDPAYKKKVVKGVSAKVITVAMLGGDCYPATPIGINLPNADWIRKEHGSKSVTIDNITYAYDRAAHGNGFEEEFMLRPEDRERIDKYGKIGDDLHTDLHECLGHGSGQLAPGVKGDELKSYGSTLEETRADLFGLYYLGDPKLVELGLVPSFDVAKAQYASYILNGMMTQLARIEPGKNVEESHMRNRKLIAE
;
A
#
# COMPACT_ATOMS: atom_id res chain seq x y z
N MET A 1 -32.31 68.37 11.53
CA MET A 1 -32.71 69.26 10.42
C MET A 1 -31.96 68.82 9.18
N LYS A 2 -32.66 68.73 8.08
CA LYS A 2 -32.34 68.35 6.67
C LYS A 2 -32.41 66.85 6.43
N THR A 3 -33.50 66.33 6.09
CA THR A 3 -34.41 66.31 4.92
C THR A 3 -34.02 65.20 3.96
N LEU A 4 -34.80 64.13 3.99
CA LEU A 4 -34.88 63.03 3.01
C LEU A 4 -35.39 63.55 1.66
N THR A 5 -34.91 62.94 0.59
CA THR A 5 -35.63 62.92 -0.68
C THR A 5 -35.67 61.49 -1.21
N PHE A 6 -36.85 60.92 -1.27
CA PHE A 6 -37.21 59.68 -1.97
C PHE A 6 -37.29 59.98 -3.48
N ILE A 7 -36.64 59.16 -4.31
CA ILE A 7 -36.96 59.04 -5.70
C ILE A 7 -37.37 57.58 -5.96
N SER A 8 -38.66 57.42 -6.24
CA SER A 8 -39.28 56.20 -6.74
C SER A 8 -39.01 56.11 -8.25
N LEU A 9 -38.47 55.00 -8.68
CA LEU A 9 -38.46 54.66 -10.10
C LEU A 9 -39.10 53.28 -10.27
N MET A 10 -40.27 53.31 -10.90
CA MET A 10 -40.94 52.14 -11.44
C MET A 10 -40.07 51.52 -12.54
N THR A 11 -39.80 50.22 -12.47
CA THR A 11 -39.29 49.45 -13.58
C THR A 11 -40.22 48.28 -13.88
N THR A 12 -40.67 48.32 -15.09
CA THR A 12 -41.48 47.31 -15.82
C THR A 12 -40.88 45.93 -15.81
N SER A 13 -41.67 44.97 -15.40
CA SER A 13 -41.36 43.55 -15.49
C SER A 13 -41.37 43.08 -16.94
N VAL A 14 -40.20 42.72 -17.45
CA VAL A 14 -40.08 41.86 -18.63
C VAL A 14 -39.71 40.47 -18.16
N ALA A 15 -40.64 39.54 -18.28
CA ALA A 15 -40.41 38.13 -18.05
C ALA A 15 -39.54 37.57 -19.18
N CYS A 16 -38.23 37.44 -18.94
CA CYS A 16 -37.37 36.58 -19.74
C CYS A 16 -37.37 35.19 -19.11
N LEU A 17 -38.02 34.26 -19.76
CA LEU A 17 -37.80 32.83 -19.57
C LEU A 17 -36.35 32.51 -20.03
N GLY A 18 -35.39 32.72 -19.13
CA GLY A 18 -34.05 32.27 -19.31
C GLY A 18 -33.95 30.82 -18.86
N SER A 19 -33.80 29.88 -19.80
CA SER A 19 -33.27 28.54 -19.54
C SER A 19 -32.06 28.66 -18.60
N CYS A 20 -32.15 28.09 -17.39
CA CYS A 20 -31.01 27.78 -16.59
C CYS A 20 -30.24 26.64 -17.27
N THR A 21 -29.42 26.97 -18.25
CA THR A 21 -28.28 26.13 -18.60
C THR A 21 -27.29 26.29 -17.46
N ASN A 22 -27.17 25.24 -16.60
CA ASN A 22 -26.00 25.07 -15.78
C ASN A 22 -24.78 25.25 -16.71
N PRO A 23 -23.83 26.12 -16.39
CA PRO A 23 -22.55 26.07 -17.08
C PRO A 23 -22.01 24.67 -16.75
N ALA A 24 -21.89 23.84 -17.77
CA ALA A 24 -21.08 22.64 -17.70
C ALA A 24 -19.72 23.13 -17.17
N ALA A 25 -19.39 22.76 -15.95
CA ALA A 25 -18.03 22.84 -15.48
C ALA A 25 -17.19 22.18 -16.57
N SER A 26 -16.32 22.91 -17.19
CA SER A 26 -15.33 22.35 -18.10
C SER A 26 -14.55 21.34 -17.26
N ASP A 27 -14.78 20.06 -17.49
CA ASP A 27 -13.94 18.95 -17.04
C ASP A 27 -12.57 19.09 -17.73
N ALA A 28 -11.80 20.08 -17.30
CA ALA A 28 -10.36 20.03 -17.43
C ALA A 28 -9.92 18.95 -16.44
N GLN A 29 -9.91 17.71 -16.91
CA GLN A 29 -9.52 16.53 -16.17
C GLN A 29 -8.14 16.81 -15.59
N GLN A 30 -8.03 16.87 -14.26
CA GLN A 30 -6.76 17.16 -13.61
C GLN A 30 -5.78 16.03 -13.93
N PRO A 31 -4.50 16.34 -14.23
CA PRO A 31 -3.56 15.30 -14.66
C PRO A 31 -3.38 14.24 -13.57
N TRP A 32 -3.41 12.98 -13.97
CA TRP A 32 -3.16 11.84 -13.09
C TRP A 32 -1.71 11.79 -12.61
N ILE A 33 -0.76 12.22 -13.44
CA ILE A 33 0.65 12.39 -13.05
C ILE A 33 0.84 13.86 -12.70
N VAL A 34 1.12 14.15 -11.44
CA VAL A 34 1.27 15.53 -10.94
C VAL A 34 2.73 15.99 -10.87
N ASP A 35 3.69 15.06 -10.81
CA ASP A 35 5.12 15.35 -10.87
C ASP A 35 5.90 14.14 -11.40
N ARG A 36 7.07 14.41 -11.97
CA ARG A 36 8.07 13.42 -12.37
C ARG A 36 9.45 13.93 -12.06
N PHE A 37 10.25 13.10 -11.42
CA PHE A 37 11.66 13.37 -11.21
C PHE A 37 12.44 12.07 -11.16
N ASP A 38 13.51 11.97 -11.93
CA ASP A 38 14.26 10.75 -12.11
C ASP A 38 13.34 9.57 -12.55
N ASP A 39 13.40 8.45 -11.90
CA ASP A 39 12.55 7.27 -12.11
C ASP A 39 11.26 7.24 -11.28
N ILE A 40 10.97 8.32 -10.54
CA ILE A 40 9.78 8.43 -9.70
C ILE A 40 8.68 9.25 -10.39
N LYS A 41 7.47 8.70 -10.42
CA LYS A 41 6.23 9.40 -10.79
C LYS A 41 5.39 9.65 -9.55
N VAL A 42 4.89 10.86 -9.40
CA VAL A 42 3.87 11.18 -8.38
C VAL A 42 2.50 11.10 -9.04
N ILE A 43 1.73 10.12 -8.65
CA ILE A 43 0.40 9.84 -9.19
C ILE A 43 -0.65 10.35 -8.20
N ARG A 44 -1.66 11.03 -8.72
CA ARG A 44 -2.87 11.39 -7.99
C ARG A 44 -3.81 10.20 -8.00
N TYR A 45 -4.54 9.98 -6.92
CA TYR A 45 -5.72 9.15 -6.92
C TYR A 45 -6.96 9.95 -6.48
N GLU A 46 -8.11 9.52 -6.91
CA GLU A 46 -9.41 10.08 -6.51
C GLU A 46 -10.05 9.19 -5.44
N VAL A 47 -11.01 9.77 -4.71
CA VAL A 47 -11.73 9.06 -3.65
C VAL A 47 -13.23 9.03 -4.01
N PRO A 48 -13.62 8.25 -5.03
CA PRO A 48 -15.00 8.22 -5.52
C PRO A 48 -15.94 7.74 -4.42
N GLY A 49 -17.09 8.40 -4.32
CA GLY A 49 -18.11 8.04 -3.33
C GLY A 49 -17.98 8.75 -1.98
N PHE A 50 -16.85 9.39 -1.67
CA PHE A 50 -16.64 10.10 -0.40
C PHE A 50 -17.73 11.15 -0.14
N GLU A 51 -18.12 11.93 -1.16
CA GLU A 51 -19.13 12.99 -1.03
C GLU A 51 -20.51 12.47 -0.59
N ARG A 52 -20.81 11.21 -0.89
CA ARG A 52 -22.09 10.56 -0.55
C ARG A 52 -22.13 9.95 0.86
N LEU A 53 -20.99 9.87 1.54
CA LEU A 53 -20.93 9.32 2.90
C LEU A 53 -21.67 10.23 3.89
N PRO A 54 -22.32 9.67 4.92
CA PRO A 54 -22.84 10.42 6.04
C PRO A 54 -21.74 11.23 6.75
N LEU A 55 -22.13 12.31 7.44
CA LEU A 55 -21.17 13.20 8.10
C LEU A 55 -20.32 12.45 9.13
N GLU A 56 -20.92 11.59 9.93
CA GLU A 56 -20.25 10.81 10.96
C GLU A 56 -19.14 9.91 10.37
N GLN A 57 -19.37 9.34 9.18
CA GLN A 57 -18.36 8.53 8.48
C GLN A 57 -17.23 9.41 7.90
N LYS A 58 -17.55 10.61 7.44
CA LYS A 58 -16.54 11.59 6.98
C LYS A 58 -15.66 12.06 8.14
N GLU A 59 -16.26 12.32 9.30
CA GLU A 59 -15.54 12.67 10.53
C GLU A 59 -14.63 11.53 10.99
N LEU A 60 -15.13 10.30 10.96
CA LEU A 60 -14.33 9.11 11.28
C LEU A 60 -13.12 8.97 10.33
N ILE A 61 -13.34 9.08 9.03
CA ILE A 61 -12.26 9.05 8.02
C ILE A 61 -11.25 10.17 8.29
N TYR A 62 -11.72 11.38 8.62
CA TYR A 62 -10.83 12.50 8.94
C TYR A 62 -9.92 12.19 10.14
N TYR A 63 -10.46 11.71 11.25
CA TYR A 63 -9.67 11.41 12.43
C TYR A 63 -8.70 10.25 12.22
N LEU A 64 -9.13 9.21 11.50
CA LEU A 64 -8.25 8.09 11.10
C LEU A 64 -7.14 8.56 10.16
N ALA A 65 -7.42 9.45 9.21
CA ALA A 65 -6.43 10.02 8.31
C ALA A 65 -5.41 10.92 9.05
N GLU A 66 -5.86 11.68 10.06
CA GLU A 66 -4.95 12.44 10.91
C GLU A 66 -4.02 11.51 11.72
N ALA A 67 -4.55 10.40 12.26
CA ALA A 67 -3.73 9.38 12.90
C ALA A 67 -2.70 8.77 11.93
N ALA A 68 -3.11 8.48 10.68
CA ALA A 68 -2.24 7.94 9.64
C ALA A 68 -1.06 8.87 9.29
N LYS A 69 -1.25 10.18 9.32
CA LYS A 69 -0.17 11.15 9.07
C LYS A 69 0.87 11.21 10.18
N CYS A 70 0.49 10.88 11.42
CA CYS A 70 1.37 11.01 12.58
C CYS A 70 2.49 9.97 12.63
N GLY A 71 2.32 8.82 11.98
CA GLY A 71 3.34 7.75 11.97
C GLY A 71 4.42 7.87 10.91
N ARG A 72 4.37 8.89 10.04
CA ARG A 72 5.35 9.07 8.96
C ARG A 72 6.80 9.08 9.46
N ASP A 73 7.08 9.80 10.55
CA ASP A 73 8.41 9.91 11.10
C ASP A 73 8.94 8.57 11.65
N ILE A 74 8.05 7.69 12.09
CA ILE A 74 8.39 6.33 12.54
C ILE A 74 9.02 5.56 11.38
N LEU A 75 8.35 5.52 10.23
CA LEU A 75 8.87 4.78 9.07
C LEU A 75 10.18 5.34 8.54
N PHE A 76 10.35 6.67 8.51
CA PHE A 76 11.63 7.28 8.15
C PHE A 76 12.78 6.75 9.01
N ASP A 77 12.59 6.68 10.32
CA ASP A 77 13.59 6.18 11.26
C ASP A 77 13.79 4.66 11.15
N GLN A 78 12.71 3.89 10.96
CA GLN A 78 12.78 2.44 10.72
C GLN A 78 13.60 2.10 9.46
N ASN A 79 13.47 2.87 8.39
CA ASN A 79 14.21 2.67 7.15
C ASN A 79 15.71 2.96 7.28
N CYS A 80 16.09 3.95 8.08
CA CYS A 80 17.48 4.24 8.46
C CYS A 80 17.51 5.31 9.56
N ALA A 81 18.32 5.12 10.59
CA ALA A 81 18.45 6.07 11.70
C ALA A 81 18.84 7.49 11.26
N ALA A 82 19.57 7.63 10.15
CA ALA A 82 19.98 8.92 9.60
C ALA A 82 18.87 9.65 8.80
N ASN A 83 17.78 8.98 8.44
CA ASN A 83 16.76 9.55 7.54
C ASN A 83 16.06 10.79 8.08
N LEU A 84 15.63 10.78 9.35
CA LEU A 84 14.95 11.94 9.94
C LEU A 84 15.86 13.15 10.07
N PRO A 85 17.09 13.04 10.62
CA PRO A 85 18.05 14.14 10.64
C PRO A 85 18.35 14.68 9.23
N ILE A 86 18.59 13.81 8.24
CA ILE A 86 18.84 14.21 6.85
C ILE A 86 17.63 14.94 6.26
N ARG A 87 16.41 14.40 6.38
CA ARG A 87 15.20 15.07 5.89
C ARG A 87 15.06 16.47 6.49
N ARG A 88 15.18 16.60 7.81
CA ARG A 88 15.07 17.89 8.50
C ARG A 88 16.16 18.88 8.07
N THR A 89 17.36 18.41 7.82
CA THR A 89 18.46 19.19 7.28
C THR A 89 18.15 19.72 5.89
N LEU A 90 17.70 18.87 4.98
CA LEU A 90 17.31 19.23 3.63
C LEU A 90 16.10 20.18 3.61
N GLU A 91 15.09 19.94 4.45
CA GLU A 91 13.91 20.82 4.62
C GLU A 91 14.32 22.20 5.17
N THR A 92 15.26 22.25 6.12
CA THR A 92 15.80 23.51 6.67
C THR A 92 16.50 24.31 5.59
N LEU A 93 17.32 23.67 4.76
CA LEU A 93 17.93 24.29 3.59
C LEU A 93 16.87 24.79 2.61
N TYR A 94 15.94 23.95 2.22
CA TYR A 94 14.89 24.28 1.24
C TYR A 94 14.07 25.49 1.65
N LEU A 95 13.73 25.61 2.93
CA LEU A 95 12.93 26.71 3.44
C LEU A 95 13.70 28.01 3.62
N ASN A 96 15.00 27.96 3.94
CA ASN A 96 15.75 29.12 4.42
C ASN A 96 16.84 29.63 3.46
N TYR A 97 17.29 28.83 2.49
CA TYR A 97 18.33 29.24 1.55
C TYR A 97 17.89 30.44 0.69
N LYS A 98 18.74 31.47 0.62
CA LYS A 98 18.48 32.74 -0.10
C LYS A 98 19.41 32.93 -1.30
N GLY A 99 20.27 31.96 -1.60
CA GLY A 99 21.15 32.01 -2.77
C GLY A 99 20.42 31.70 -4.07
N ASP A 100 21.18 31.42 -5.12
CA ASP A 100 20.62 31.14 -6.46
C ASP A 100 19.93 29.78 -6.53
N ARG A 101 18.59 29.80 -6.55
CA ARG A 101 17.74 28.62 -6.70
C ARG A 101 17.56 28.17 -8.15
N THR A 102 18.15 28.88 -9.11
CA THR A 102 18.13 28.50 -10.53
C THR A 102 19.36 27.70 -10.94
N SER A 103 20.38 27.64 -10.08
CA SER A 103 21.60 26.87 -10.32
C SER A 103 21.36 25.37 -10.44
N ASP A 104 22.22 24.68 -11.17
CA ASP A 104 22.11 23.23 -11.34
C ASP A 104 22.34 22.49 -10.01
N GLU A 105 23.21 22.98 -9.14
CA GLU A 105 23.44 22.47 -7.78
C GLU A 105 22.17 22.52 -6.93
N TRP A 106 21.45 23.65 -6.97
CA TRP A 106 20.18 23.79 -6.25
C TRP A 106 19.10 22.85 -6.79
N LYS A 107 18.94 22.77 -8.10
CA LYS A 107 17.97 21.87 -8.74
C LYS A 107 18.24 20.41 -8.40
N ALA A 108 19.53 20.01 -8.36
CA ALA A 108 19.96 18.69 -7.95
C ALA A 108 19.63 18.41 -6.47
N LEU A 109 19.83 19.39 -5.58
CA LEU A 109 19.45 19.29 -4.17
C LEU A 109 17.93 19.15 -4.01
N GLU A 110 17.15 19.95 -4.73
CA GLU A 110 15.67 19.86 -4.71
C GLU A 110 15.19 18.49 -5.19
N LYS A 111 15.79 17.97 -6.26
CA LYS A 111 15.48 16.61 -6.75
C LYS A 111 15.81 15.55 -5.69
N TYR A 112 16.95 15.65 -5.04
CA TYR A 112 17.35 14.72 -3.96
C TYR A 112 16.37 14.79 -2.77
N LEU A 113 15.97 16.00 -2.36
CA LEU A 113 14.97 16.19 -1.31
C LEU A 113 13.63 15.54 -1.68
N LYS A 114 13.17 15.69 -2.93
CA LYS A 114 11.97 15.02 -3.42
C LYS A 114 12.11 13.49 -3.33
N LYS A 115 13.25 12.93 -3.75
CA LYS A 115 13.53 11.49 -3.60
C LYS A 115 13.43 11.05 -2.14
N VAL A 116 14.04 11.78 -1.21
CA VAL A 116 14.00 11.48 0.23
C VAL A 116 12.55 11.53 0.77
N TRP A 117 11.76 12.51 0.35
CA TRP A 117 10.35 12.60 0.76
C TRP A 117 9.52 11.42 0.27
N PHE A 118 9.64 11.10 -1.02
CA PHE A 118 8.76 10.12 -1.67
C PHE A 118 9.21 8.67 -1.47
N ALA A 119 10.46 8.43 -1.12
CA ALA A 119 10.95 7.10 -0.78
C ALA A 119 10.97 6.81 0.74
N ASN A 120 10.52 7.73 1.60
CA ASN A 120 10.61 7.64 3.06
C ASN A 120 12.05 7.43 3.55
N GLY A 121 13.02 8.10 2.92
CA GLY A 121 14.42 8.05 3.30
C GLY A 121 15.40 8.16 2.13
N ILE A 122 16.68 7.91 2.43
CA ILE A 122 17.80 8.05 1.49
C ILE A 122 17.99 6.85 0.55
N HIS A 123 17.10 5.87 0.60
CA HIS A 123 17.15 4.67 -0.24
C HIS A 123 15.93 4.60 -1.14
N HIS A 124 16.11 4.12 -2.35
CA HIS A 124 15.02 3.88 -3.28
C HIS A 124 14.05 2.84 -2.68
N HIS A 125 12.77 3.16 -2.68
CA HIS A 125 11.73 2.36 -2.01
C HIS A 125 11.56 0.94 -2.61
N TYR A 126 11.96 0.75 -3.86
CA TYR A 126 11.83 -0.53 -4.56
C TYR A 126 13.16 -1.31 -4.64
N SER A 127 14.25 -0.68 -5.14
CA SER A 127 15.54 -1.36 -5.29
C SER A 127 16.34 -1.47 -3.99
N ASN A 128 15.97 -0.70 -2.95
CA ASN A 128 16.71 -0.52 -1.71
C ASN A 128 18.08 0.18 -1.85
N ASP A 129 18.46 0.63 -3.05
CA ASP A 129 19.73 1.30 -3.28
C ASP A 129 19.75 2.71 -2.70
N LYS A 130 20.88 3.12 -2.19
CA LYS A 130 21.08 4.47 -1.70
C LYS A 130 21.09 5.49 -2.84
N PHE A 131 20.33 6.55 -2.68
CA PHE A 131 20.36 7.68 -3.61
C PHE A 131 21.71 8.37 -3.59
N ARG A 132 22.26 8.64 -4.77
CA ARG A 132 23.47 9.44 -4.94
C ARG A 132 23.08 10.89 -5.18
N PRO A 133 23.64 11.86 -4.42
CA PRO A 133 23.41 13.26 -4.69
C PRO A 133 24.10 13.66 -6.01
N GLU A 134 23.43 14.50 -6.80
CA GLU A 134 23.99 15.09 -8.03
C GLU A 134 24.52 16.52 -7.78
N PHE A 135 24.41 17.01 -6.55
CA PHE A 135 25.02 18.23 -6.06
C PHE A 135 26.31 17.93 -5.28
N SER A 136 27.24 18.90 -5.25
CA SER A 136 28.51 18.72 -4.56
C SER A 136 28.40 18.89 -3.04
N GLU A 137 29.28 18.23 -2.29
CA GLU A 137 29.38 18.42 -0.84
C GLU A 137 29.79 19.85 -0.48
N SER A 138 30.64 20.51 -1.30
CA SER A 138 31.03 21.91 -1.11
C SER A 138 29.82 22.84 -1.18
N PHE A 139 28.99 22.70 -2.22
CA PHE A 139 27.76 23.48 -2.33
C PHE A 139 26.83 23.24 -1.13
N PHE A 140 26.64 22.01 -0.73
CA PHE A 140 25.78 21.66 0.41
C PHE A 140 26.22 22.32 1.70
N ARG A 141 27.53 22.29 1.99
CA ARG A 141 28.13 22.93 3.18
C ARG A 141 28.07 24.46 3.12
N GLU A 142 28.34 25.05 1.97
CA GLU A 142 28.24 26.51 1.76
C GLU A 142 26.79 27.01 1.91
N ALA A 143 25.84 26.26 1.35
CA ALA A 143 24.41 26.54 1.50
C ALA A 143 23.99 26.47 2.98
N ALA A 144 24.42 25.45 3.71
CA ALA A 144 24.14 25.32 5.14
C ALA A 144 24.76 26.46 5.95
N ALA A 145 26.00 26.81 5.69
CA ALA A 145 26.68 27.93 6.34
C ALA A 145 25.94 29.26 6.09
N SER A 146 25.43 29.48 4.88
CA SER A 146 24.65 30.68 4.52
C SER A 146 23.30 30.79 5.25
N VAL A 147 22.72 29.66 5.64
CA VAL A 147 21.47 29.60 6.42
C VAL A 147 21.72 29.77 7.93
N GLY A 148 22.91 29.41 8.41
CA GLY A 148 23.33 29.45 9.81
C GLY A 148 23.42 28.06 10.43
N MET A 149 24.61 27.68 10.85
CA MET A 149 24.90 26.33 11.35
C MET A 149 24.17 25.95 12.64
N ASP A 150 23.72 26.93 13.41
CA ASP A 150 22.89 26.76 14.61
C ASP A 150 21.49 26.16 14.32
N ARG A 151 21.06 26.17 13.05
CA ARG A 151 19.78 25.59 12.61
C ARG A 151 19.87 24.11 12.26
N PHE A 152 21.08 23.57 12.21
CA PHE A 152 21.31 22.17 11.83
C PHE A 152 21.66 21.30 13.04
N PRO A 153 21.49 19.97 12.95
CA PRO A 153 21.89 19.06 14.01
C PRO A 153 23.39 19.17 14.32
N ALA A 154 23.76 18.90 15.58
CA ALA A 154 25.16 18.95 16.03
C ALA A 154 26.07 17.93 15.30
N ASP A 155 25.50 16.86 14.78
CA ASP A 155 26.15 15.81 14.00
C ASP A 155 26.12 16.06 12.47
N PHE A 156 25.96 17.32 12.05
CA PHE A 156 25.87 17.71 10.63
C PHE A 156 26.99 17.11 9.77
N ASP A 157 28.23 17.05 10.28
CA ASP A 157 29.35 16.45 9.56
C ASP A 157 29.17 14.94 9.33
N PHE A 158 28.56 14.24 10.26
CA PHE A 158 28.19 12.84 10.07
C PHE A 158 27.10 12.70 9.02
N LEU A 159 26.10 13.57 9.02
CA LEU A 159 25.06 13.57 7.99
C LEU A 159 25.62 13.83 6.59
N CYS A 160 26.58 14.74 6.45
CA CYS A 160 27.32 14.94 5.19
C CYS A 160 27.99 13.64 4.74
N LYS A 161 28.72 12.96 5.62
CA LYS A 161 29.33 11.66 5.31
C LYS A 161 28.28 10.64 4.86
N VAL A 162 27.15 10.55 5.57
CA VAL A 162 26.07 9.64 5.18
C VAL A 162 25.52 10.01 3.79
N ILE A 163 25.34 11.26 3.46
CA ILE A 163 24.81 11.68 2.14
C ILE A 163 25.79 11.37 1.02
N PHE A 164 27.07 11.73 1.18
CA PHE A 164 28.06 11.74 0.08
C PHE A 164 28.92 10.49 -0.03
N ASP A 165 29.17 9.76 1.07
CA ASP A 165 29.95 8.52 1.02
C ASP A 165 29.07 7.31 0.64
N PRO A 166 29.25 6.70 -0.55
CA PRO A 166 28.45 5.58 -0.99
C PRO A 166 28.65 4.31 -0.16
N ALA A 167 29.71 4.23 0.64
CA ALA A 167 29.99 3.05 1.48
C ALA A 167 29.21 3.06 2.80
N ILE A 168 28.72 4.22 3.25
CA ILE A 168 27.92 4.33 4.47
C ILE A 168 26.46 4.09 4.13
N TYR A 169 25.86 3.06 4.72
CA TYR A 169 24.48 2.64 4.47
C TYR A 169 24.18 2.43 2.97
N PRO A 170 24.93 1.56 2.26
CA PRO A 170 24.82 1.41 0.81
C PRO A 170 23.46 0.89 0.34
N THR A 171 22.77 0.12 1.17
CA THR A 171 21.44 -0.43 0.90
C THR A 171 20.57 -0.43 2.16
N ARG A 172 19.26 -0.23 1.98
CA ARG A 172 18.30 -0.29 3.08
C ARG A 172 18.19 -1.71 3.64
N LEU A 173 18.13 -2.70 2.76
CA LEU A 173 17.92 -4.10 3.07
C LEU A 173 18.91 -4.95 2.29
N ASN A 174 19.67 -5.79 2.97
CA ASN A 174 20.56 -6.79 2.38
C ASN A 174 20.20 -8.17 2.89
N GLN A 175 19.81 -9.05 1.97
CA GLN A 175 19.48 -10.46 2.24
C GLN A 175 20.40 -11.41 1.47
N ALA A 176 21.59 -10.94 1.04
CA ALA A 176 22.56 -11.75 0.32
C ALA A 176 23.09 -12.88 1.19
N ALA A 177 23.18 -14.09 0.61
CA ALA A 177 23.74 -15.25 1.29
C ALA A 177 25.19 -15.02 1.71
N GLY A 178 25.54 -15.38 2.95
CA GLY A 178 26.89 -15.28 3.50
C GLY A 178 27.25 -13.90 4.09
N ALA A 179 26.39 -12.90 3.99
CA ALA A 179 26.51 -11.64 4.70
C ALA A 179 25.79 -11.69 6.06
N ASP A 180 26.28 -10.93 7.04
CA ASP A 180 25.47 -10.62 8.22
C ASP A 180 24.42 -9.60 7.80
N MET A 181 23.17 -10.05 7.61
CA MET A 181 22.08 -9.25 7.07
C MET A 181 21.80 -8.01 7.90
N LEU A 182 21.94 -8.07 9.23
CA LEU A 182 21.67 -6.94 10.12
C LEU A 182 22.77 -5.88 10.04
N TRP A 183 24.02 -6.33 9.94
CA TRP A 183 25.17 -5.43 9.90
C TRP A 183 25.33 -4.72 8.55
N THR A 184 24.83 -5.33 7.49
CA THR A 184 24.95 -4.82 6.12
C THR A 184 23.70 -4.09 5.62
N SER A 185 22.63 -4.08 6.40
CA SER A 185 21.40 -3.32 6.13
C SER A 185 21.39 -1.99 6.90
N ALA A 186 20.85 -0.94 6.27
CA ALA A 186 20.68 0.37 6.92
C ALA A 186 19.41 0.46 7.80
N SER A 187 18.50 -0.51 7.68
CA SER A 187 17.25 -0.53 8.46
C SER A 187 17.51 -0.52 9.96
N ASN A 188 16.75 0.31 10.69
CA ASN A 188 16.98 0.62 12.10
C ASN A 188 16.16 -0.24 13.08
N TYR A 189 16.01 -1.52 12.74
CA TYR A 189 15.31 -2.48 13.60
C TYR A 189 16.20 -3.10 14.66
N TYR A 190 17.53 -3.02 14.48
CA TYR A 190 18.54 -3.60 15.33
C TYR A 190 19.63 -2.56 15.62
N SER A 191 20.07 -2.48 16.86
CA SER A 191 21.14 -1.55 17.28
C SER A 191 22.27 -2.33 17.91
N ASN A 192 23.45 -2.33 17.26
CA ASN A 192 24.66 -3.04 17.69
C ASN A 192 24.45 -4.57 17.87
N VAL A 193 23.55 -5.17 17.09
CA VAL A 193 23.20 -6.60 17.16
C VAL A 193 23.66 -7.31 15.90
N ARG A 194 24.26 -8.49 16.04
CA ARG A 194 24.59 -9.38 14.93
C ARG A 194 23.43 -10.32 14.61
N GLN A 195 23.38 -10.80 13.37
CA GLN A 195 22.29 -11.68 12.91
C GLN A 195 22.10 -12.89 13.83
N HIS A 196 23.17 -13.64 14.13
CA HIS A 196 23.07 -14.83 14.99
C HIS A 196 22.57 -14.52 16.41
N GLU A 197 22.90 -13.34 16.95
CA GLU A 197 22.43 -12.90 18.28
C GLU A 197 20.92 -12.66 18.30
N ALA A 198 20.38 -12.02 17.25
CA ALA A 198 18.96 -11.79 17.10
C ALA A 198 18.19 -13.11 16.92
N GLU A 199 18.69 -14.00 16.06
CA GLU A 199 18.10 -15.31 15.82
C GLU A 199 18.05 -16.14 17.12
N GLN A 200 19.13 -16.15 17.89
CA GLN A 200 19.18 -16.86 19.20
C GLN A 200 18.22 -16.22 20.22
N PHE A 201 18.14 -14.89 20.26
CA PHE A 201 17.26 -14.17 21.16
C PHE A 201 15.79 -14.53 20.93
N TYR A 202 15.31 -14.47 19.69
CA TYR A 202 13.91 -14.78 19.36
C TYR A 202 13.61 -16.28 19.41
N ALA A 203 14.57 -17.14 19.05
CA ALA A 203 14.43 -18.57 19.23
C ALA A 203 14.26 -18.96 20.72
N ALA A 204 14.98 -18.29 21.63
CA ALA A 204 14.83 -18.53 23.07
C ALA A 204 13.45 -18.08 23.59
N MET A 205 12.91 -16.95 23.10
CA MET A 205 11.55 -16.51 23.44
C MET A 205 10.51 -17.51 22.95
N ALA A 206 10.59 -17.93 21.69
CA ALA A 206 9.68 -18.92 21.12
C ALA A 206 9.76 -20.28 21.85
N ALA A 207 10.95 -20.71 22.26
CA ALA A 207 11.14 -21.95 23.03
C ALA A 207 10.54 -21.86 24.45
N ALA A 208 10.59 -20.68 25.08
CA ALA A 208 9.97 -20.47 26.40
C ALA A 208 8.45 -20.61 26.37
N ASP A 209 7.82 -20.23 25.24
CA ASP A 209 6.37 -20.27 25.04
C ASP A 209 5.91 -21.42 24.12
N ALA A 210 6.73 -22.46 23.94
CA ALA A 210 6.44 -23.56 23.01
C ALA A 210 5.11 -24.30 23.27
N GLY A 211 4.49 -24.13 24.44
CA GLY A 211 3.19 -24.68 24.81
C GLY A 211 2.01 -23.71 24.61
N ASP A 212 2.25 -22.45 24.23
CA ASP A 212 1.17 -21.48 24.00
C ASP A 212 0.49 -21.77 22.63
N PRO A 213 -0.80 -22.12 22.59
CA PRO A 213 -1.52 -22.32 21.32
C PRO A 213 -1.71 -21.00 20.54
N CYS A 214 -1.52 -19.86 21.19
CA CYS A 214 -1.73 -18.53 20.64
C CYS A 214 -0.47 -17.64 20.80
N PRO A 215 0.70 -18.04 20.24
CA PRO A 215 1.95 -17.33 20.44
C PRO A 215 1.88 -15.94 19.79
N VAL A 216 2.44 -14.94 20.47
CA VAL A 216 2.57 -13.60 19.90
C VAL A 216 3.64 -13.55 18.82
N SER A 217 3.56 -12.56 17.92
CA SER A 217 4.60 -12.27 16.93
C SER A 217 5.78 -11.55 17.60
N TYR A 218 6.72 -12.33 18.17
CA TYR A 218 7.86 -11.77 18.92
C TYR A 218 8.64 -10.75 18.10
N GLY A 219 8.94 -9.62 18.72
CA GLY A 219 9.74 -8.56 18.11
C GLY A 219 8.99 -7.61 17.22
N LEU A 220 7.71 -7.86 16.92
CA LEU A 220 6.94 -7.13 15.91
C LEU A 220 6.99 -5.60 16.09
N ASN A 221 6.89 -5.12 17.33
CA ASN A 221 6.80 -3.70 17.68
C ASN A 221 7.96 -3.23 18.56
N SER A 222 9.17 -3.66 18.25
CA SER A 222 10.36 -3.30 19.06
C SER A 222 11.62 -3.18 18.21
N GLN A 223 12.58 -2.40 18.69
CA GLN A 223 13.97 -2.44 18.25
C GLN A 223 14.76 -3.36 19.21
N LEU A 224 15.49 -4.33 18.68
CA LEU A 224 16.41 -5.13 19.48
C LEU A 224 17.75 -4.38 19.62
N VAL A 225 18.21 -4.21 20.86
CA VAL A 225 19.41 -3.45 21.20
C VAL A 225 20.38 -4.32 21.98
N LYS A 226 21.66 -4.24 21.62
CA LYS A 226 22.76 -4.78 22.42
C LYS A 226 23.45 -3.64 23.16
N GLU A 227 23.36 -3.68 24.47
CA GLU A 227 24.02 -2.69 25.33
C GLU A 227 25.55 -2.83 25.22
N GLU A 228 26.24 -1.76 24.83
CA GLU A 228 27.70 -1.80 24.56
C GLU A 228 28.54 -2.25 25.78
N LYS A 229 28.15 -1.80 26.98
CA LYS A 229 28.95 -2.06 28.21
C LYS A 229 28.80 -3.48 28.74
N THR A 230 27.60 -4.03 28.66
CA THR A 230 27.26 -5.32 29.28
C THR A 230 27.10 -6.45 28.27
N GLY A 231 26.93 -6.13 27.00
CA GLY A 231 26.58 -7.08 25.94
C GLY A 231 25.16 -7.62 26.05
N ARG A 232 24.34 -7.11 27.00
CA ARG A 232 22.96 -7.57 27.21
C ARG A 232 22.06 -7.16 26.02
N LEU A 233 21.28 -8.12 25.52
CA LEU A 233 20.22 -7.88 24.56
C LEU A 233 18.93 -7.51 25.28
N TYR A 234 18.23 -6.52 24.75
CA TYR A 234 16.89 -6.13 25.22
C TYR A 234 16.09 -5.44 24.12
N GLU A 235 14.77 -5.46 24.24
CA GLU A 235 13.87 -4.79 23.33
C GLU A 235 13.50 -3.38 23.79
N ARG A 236 13.59 -2.42 22.87
CA ARG A 236 13.02 -1.07 23.02
C ARG A 236 11.65 -1.06 22.34
N THR A 237 10.61 -1.30 23.12
CA THR A 237 9.25 -1.40 22.61
C THR A 237 8.75 -0.06 22.07
N TRP A 238 8.05 -0.09 20.94
CA TRP A 238 7.42 1.05 20.30
C TRP A 238 6.02 1.25 20.87
N LYS A 239 5.90 2.20 21.79
CA LYS A 239 4.70 2.47 22.55
C LYS A 239 4.73 3.86 23.18
N VAL A 240 3.63 4.29 23.78
CA VAL A 240 3.58 5.48 24.64
C VAL A 240 4.59 5.30 25.79
N GLY A 241 5.43 6.32 26.02
CA GLY A 241 6.51 6.27 27.00
C GLY A 241 7.72 5.42 26.60
N GLY A 242 7.70 4.79 25.41
CA GLY A 242 8.81 4.03 24.84
C GLY A 242 9.45 4.72 23.65
N MET A 243 10.09 3.94 22.77
CA MET A 243 10.60 4.44 21.51
C MET A 243 9.44 4.92 20.63
N TYR A 244 9.62 6.04 19.93
CA TYR A 244 8.60 6.73 19.11
C TYR A 244 7.43 7.35 19.90
N SER A 245 7.51 7.47 21.23
CA SER A 245 6.42 7.99 22.06
C SER A 245 5.78 9.28 21.54
N PRO A 246 6.54 10.32 21.10
CA PRO A 246 5.93 11.57 20.63
C PRO A 246 5.05 11.40 19.38
N ALA A 247 5.37 10.46 18.50
CA ALA A 247 4.54 10.15 17.33
C ALA A 247 3.35 9.29 17.72
N ILE A 248 3.57 8.26 18.55
CA ILE A 248 2.54 7.33 19.00
C ILE A 248 1.48 8.05 19.87
N GLU A 249 1.88 8.98 20.73
CA GLU A 249 0.94 9.80 21.51
C GLU A 249 -0.01 10.61 20.61
N ARG A 250 0.49 11.16 19.50
CA ARG A 250 -0.35 11.84 18.51
C ARG A 250 -1.27 10.89 17.77
N ILE A 251 -0.77 9.68 17.41
CA ILE A 251 -1.61 8.63 16.82
C ILE A 251 -2.75 8.29 17.80
N VAL A 252 -2.44 8.02 19.06
CA VAL A 252 -3.44 7.71 20.11
C VAL A 252 -4.46 8.84 20.26
N TYR A 253 -4.02 10.10 20.30
CA TYR A 253 -4.92 11.25 20.38
C TYR A 253 -5.98 11.25 19.26
N TRP A 254 -5.56 11.01 18.01
CA TRP A 254 -6.48 10.97 16.88
C TRP A 254 -7.35 9.70 16.86
N LEU A 255 -6.80 8.56 17.27
CA LEU A 255 -7.58 7.33 17.42
C LEU A 255 -8.65 7.44 18.50
N GLU A 256 -8.41 8.20 19.58
CA GLU A 256 -9.43 8.50 20.59
C GLU A 256 -10.57 9.33 20.01
N LYS A 257 -10.26 10.35 19.18
CA LYS A 257 -11.28 11.11 18.45
C LYS A 257 -12.08 10.22 17.48
N ALA A 258 -11.39 9.33 16.76
CA ALA A 258 -12.04 8.36 15.89
C ALA A 258 -12.98 7.43 16.67
N ARG A 259 -12.53 6.90 17.82
CA ARG A 259 -13.34 6.05 18.70
C ARG A 259 -14.60 6.76 19.19
N ASP A 260 -14.50 8.03 19.52
CA ASP A 260 -15.63 8.78 20.09
C ASP A 260 -16.79 8.98 19.09
N VAL A 261 -16.49 8.99 17.78
CA VAL A 261 -17.50 9.08 16.70
C VAL A 261 -17.84 7.73 16.06
N ALA A 262 -17.04 6.69 16.28
CA ALA A 262 -17.26 5.36 15.70
C ALA A 262 -18.51 4.69 16.33
N ALA A 263 -19.23 3.93 15.52
CA ALA A 263 -20.29 3.04 15.98
C ALA A 263 -19.72 1.68 16.46
N GLU A 264 -20.51 0.89 17.17
CA GLU A 264 -20.18 -0.49 17.48
C GLU A 264 -20.34 -1.36 16.20
N PRO A 265 -19.47 -2.38 15.97
CA PRO A 265 -18.41 -2.88 16.87
C PRO A 265 -17.07 -2.15 16.71
N GLN A 266 -16.92 -1.24 15.78
CA GLN A 266 -15.65 -0.58 15.44
C GLN A 266 -15.07 0.22 16.62
N LYS A 267 -15.93 0.75 17.48
CA LYS A 267 -15.52 1.44 18.71
C LYS A 267 -14.67 0.57 19.62
N GLN A 268 -15.02 -0.72 19.73
CA GLN A 268 -14.25 -1.69 20.53
C GLN A 268 -12.91 -2.01 19.87
N THR A 269 -12.89 -2.13 18.54
CA THR A 269 -11.67 -2.33 17.76
C THR A 269 -10.67 -1.19 17.98
N LEU A 270 -11.16 0.06 17.90
CA LEU A 270 -10.34 1.26 18.17
C LEU A 270 -9.83 1.31 19.61
N ALA A 271 -10.66 0.92 20.60
CA ALA A 271 -10.23 0.85 21.99
C ALA A 271 -9.08 -0.16 22.19
N ALA A 272 -9.17 -1.35 21.59
CA ALA A 272 -8.11 -2.36 21.67
C ALA A 272 -6.81 -1.89 20.99
N LEU A 273 -6.89 -1.19 19.87
CA LEU A 273 -5.72 -0.59 19.21
C LEU A 273 -5.06 0.50 20.05
N ILE A 274 -5.86 1.36 20.70
CA ILE A 274 -5.36 2.38 21.63
C ILE A 274 -4.63 1.73 22.82
N ASP A 275 -5.20 0.67 23.39
CA ASP A 275 -4.59 -0.09 24.49
C ASP A 275 -3.27 -0.72 24.07
N TYR A 276 -3.20 -1.27 22.84
CA TYR A 276 -1.95 -1.75 22.27
C TYR A 276 -0.87 -0.67 22.18
N TYR A 277 -1.18 0.49 21.63
CA TYR A 277 -0.22 1.58 21.52
C TYR A 277 0.24 2.13 22.88
N ARG A 278 -0.63 2.09 23.89
CA ARG A 278 -0.28 2.51 25.25
C ARG A 278 0.61 1.52 25.97
N THR A 279 0.33 0.24 25.82
CA THR A 279 1.02 -0.82 26.57
C THR A 279 2.22 -1.41 25.82
N GLY A 280 2.14 -1.47 24.51
CA GLY A 280 3.08 -2.20 23.65
C GLY A 280 2.90 -3.73 23.75
N ASP A 281 1.83 -4.20 24.38
CA ASP A 281 1.56 -5.61 24.59
C ASP A 281 1.00 -6.26 23.32
N LEU A 282 1.71 -7.25 22.79
CA LEU A 282 1.34 -7.97 21.56
C LEU A 282 0.05 -8.80 21.72
N LYS A 283 -0.32 -9.22 22.93
CA LYS A 283 -1.63 -9.85 23.18
C LYS A 283 -2.79 -8.85 22.97
N GLN A 284 -2.58 -7.56 23.25
CA GLN A 284 -3.55 -6.51 22.90
C GLN A 284 -3.62 -6.27 21.39
N PHE A 285 -2.50 -6.42 20.69
CA PHE A 285 -2.50 -6.37 19.22
C PHE A 285 -3.26 -7.55 18.60
N ASP A 286 -3.08 -8.75 19.13
CA ASP A 286 -3.86 -9.93 18.73
C ASP A 286 -5.37 -9.70 18.97
N ARG A 287 -5.74 -9.15 20.14
CA ARG A 287 -7.11 -8.78 20.44
C ARG A 287 -7.68 -7.75 19.44
N TYR A 288 -6.92 -6.71 19.12
CA TYR A 288 -7.29 -5.75 18.07
C TYR A 288 -7.57 -6.46 16.75
N ASN A 289 -6.67 -7.34 16.30
CA ASN A 289 -6.82 -8.08 15.06
C ASN A 289 -8.08 -8.95 15.04
N ILE A 290 -8.37 -9.64 16.13
CA ILE A 290 -9.58 -10.48 16.25
C ILE A 290 -10.86 -9.63 16.20
N LEU A 291 -10.93 -8.52 16.94
CA LEU A 291 -12.05 -7.60 16.89
C LEU A 291 -12.24 -6.97 15.51
N TRP A 292 -11.13 -6.62 14.86
CA TRP A 292 -11.14 -6.10 13.50
C TRP A 292 -11.69 -7.13 12.49
N LEU A 293 -11.33 -8.41 12.62
CA LEU A 293 -11.88 -9.49 11.79
C LEU A 293 -13.38 -9.70 12.03
N GLN A 294 -13.85 -9.58 13.27
CA GLN A 294 -15.25 -9.73 13.63
C GLN A 294 -16.14 -8.59 13.14
N ASP A 295 -15.56 -7.43 12.88
CA ASP A 295 -16.28 -6.32 12.30
C ASP A 295 -16.49 -6.51 10.79
N THR A 296 -17.65 -7.07 10.44
CA THR A 296 -18.08 -7.30 9.05
C THR A 296 -19.10 -6.28 8.55
N VAL A 297 -19.55 -5.35 9.42
CA VAL A 297 -20.66 -4.45 9.13
C VAL A 297 -20.25 -3.00 8.90
N SER A 298 -19.12 -2.58 9.44
CA SER A 298 -18.63 -1.21 9.29
C SER A 298 -18.34 -0.87 7.84
N ASN A 299 -18.86 0.27 7.37
CA ASN A 299 -18.61 0.78 6.02
C ASN A 299 -17.22 1.42 5.90
N VAL A 300 -16.79 2.17 6.91
CA VAL A 300 -15.42 2.69 7.02
C VAL A 300 -14.57 1.65 7.73
N ASP A 301 -13.40 1.36 7.19
CA ASP A 301 -12.44 0.43 7.80
C ASP A 301 -11.04 1.03 7.80
N PHE A 302 -10.14 0.44 8.58
CA PHE A 302 -8.78 0.95 8.71
C PHE A 302 -7.80 -0.14 9.11
N VAL A 303 -6.54 0.05 8.71
CA VAL A 303 -5.36 -0.61 9.25
C VAL A 303 -4.48 0.47 9.85
N ASN A 304 -3.93 0.27 11.03
CA ASN A 304 -3.00 1.21 11.64
C ASN A 304 -2.15 0.45 12.67
N GLY A 305 -0.84 0.41 12.47
CA GLY A 305 0.03 -0.33 13.37
C GLY A 305 1.38 -0.68 12.78
N PHE A 306 2.07 -1.57 13.48
CA PHE A 306 3.27 -2.25 13.02
C PHE A 306 2.82 -3.58 12.40
N ILE A 307 2.79 -3.68 11.08
CA ILE A 307 2.01 -4.71 10.36
C ILE A 307 2.91 -5.63 9.54
N GLU A 308 3.60 -5.09 8.51
CA GLU A 308 4.35 -5.88 7.54
C GLU A 308 5.82 -5.99 7.88
N THR A 309 6.37 -7.19 7.75
CA THR A 309 7.76 -7.48 8.16
C THR A 309 8.77 -7.48 7.01
N TYR A 310 8.37 -7.12 5.80
CA TYR A 310 9.25 -7.09 4.62
C TYR A 310 10.45 -6.13 4.76
N GLY A 311 10.33 -5.11 5.60
CA GLY A 311 11.40 -4.16 5.88
C GLY A 311 12.50 -4.69 6.82
N ASP A 312 12.28 -5.82 7.47
CA ASP A 312 13.25 -6.48 8.33
C ASP A 312 13.93 -7.65 7.61
N PRO A 313 15.27 -7.68 7.52
CA PRO A 313 15.98 -8.79 6.88
C PRO A 313 15.68 -10.17 7.49
N LEU A 314 15.31 -10.24 8.77
CA LEU A 314 14.96 -11.48 9.47
C LEU A 314 13.45 -11.74 9.60
N GLY A 315 12.61 -10.78 9.24
CA GLY A 315 11.16 -10.93 9.26
C GLY A 315 10.50 -10.90 10.65
N TYR A 316 11.19 -10.43 11.71
CA TYR A 316 10.61 -10.30 13.05
C TYR A 316 9.95 -8.95 13.30
N LYS A 317 10.51 -7.88 12.70
CA LYS A 317 10.15 -6.49 12.98
C LYS A 317 9.19 -5.96 11.93
N ALA A 318 8.13 -5.30 12.35
CA ALA A 318 7.17 -4.75 11.41
C ALA A 318 7.38 -3.25 11.13
N SER A 319 7.21 -2.86 9.86
CA SER A 319 7.10 -1.47 9.47
C SER A 319 5.79 -0.87 10.00
N TRP A 320 5.82 0.41 10.32
CA TRP A 320 4.61 1.12 10.64
C TRP A 320 3.85 1.50 9.36
N GLU A 321 2.56 1.19 9.34
CA GLU A 321 1.69 1.55 8.23
C GLU A 321 0.27 1.92 8.67
N ALA A 322 -0.44 2.60 7.79
CA ALA A 322 -1.85 2.90 7.96
C ALA A 322 -2.57 2.98 6.62
N ASN A 323 -3.79 2.47 6.63
CA ASN A 323 -4.73 2.55 5.52
C ASN A 323 -6.09 2.94 6.09
N VAL A 324 -6.74 3.94 5.50
CA VAL A 324 -8.11 4.34 5.83
C VAL A 324 -8.95 4.21 4.57
N ASN A 325 -10.02 3.46 4.64
CA ASN A 325 -10.83 3.11 3.49
C ASN A 325 -12.32 3.01 3.82
N PHE A 326 -13.13 2.90 2.81
CA PHE A 326 -14.54 2.56 2.93
C PHE A 326 -14.99 1.65 1.79
N VAL A 327 -16.08 0.94 2.01
CA VAL A 327 -16.58 -0.07 1.07
C VAL A 327 -17.04 0.58 -0.24
N ASP A 328 -16.55 0.08 -1.37
CA ASP A 328 -17.12 0.38 -2.68
C ASP A 328 -18.40 -0.43 -2.89
N SER A 329 -19.55 0.21 -2.70
CA SER A 329 -20.84 -0.45 -2.79
C SER A 329 -21.19 -0.97 -4.19
N ALA A 330 -20.60 -0.39 -5.25
CA ALA A 330 -20.85 -0.83 -6.63
C ALA A 330 -20.01 -2.07 -6.94
N ALA A 331 -18.73 -2.03 -6.62
CA ALA A 331 -17.83 -3.16 -6.78
C ALA A 331 -18.23 -4.35 -5.88
N CYS A 332 -18.59 -4.11 -4.61
CA CYS A 332 -19.10 -5.17 -3.73
C CYS A 332 -20.41 -5.79 -4.21
N ARG A 333 -21.23 -5.08 -4.97
CA ARG A 333 -22.40 -5.68 -5.64
C ARG A 333 -21.97 -6.65 -6.71
N ARG A 334 -20.94 -6.31 -7.49
CA ARG A 334 -20.35 -7.16 -8.54
C ARG A 334 -19.79 -8.46 -7.97
N THR A 335 -18.91 -8.36 -6.96
CA THR A 335 -18.33 -9.54 -6.28
C THR A 335 -19.38 -10.42 -5.59
N ARG A 336 -20.43 -9.80 -5.03
CA ARG A 336 -21.56 -10.54 -4.44
C ARG A 336 -22.30 -11.36 -5.49
N ILE A 337 -22.63 -10.80 -6.66
CA ILE A 337 -23.29 -11.54 -7.74
C ILE A 337 -22.44 -12.74 -8.18
N ILE A 338 -21.12 -12.56 -8.29
CA ILE A 338 -20.17 -13.63 -8.61
C ILE A 338 -20.23 -14.71 -7.53
N SER A 339 -20.14 -14.33 -6.26
CA SER A 339 -20.13 -15.23 -5.11
C SER A 339 -21.44 -16.03 -4.97
N GLU A 340 -22.59 -15.38 -5.17
CA GLU A 340 -23.91 -16.02 -5.17
C GLU A 340 -24.07 -17.07 -6.29
N ASN A 341 -23.31 -16.94 -7.37
CA ASN A 341 -23.28 -17.88 -8.48
C ASN A 341 -22.06 -18.81 -8.46
N ALA A 342 -21.26 -18.84 -7.39
CA ALA A 342 -20.00 -19.58 -7.33
C ALA A 342 -20.17 -21.09 -7.61
N GLN A 343 -21.26 -21.71 -7.13
CA GLN A 343 -21.56 -23.12 -7.42
C GLN A 343 -21.83 -23.35 -8.91
N TRP A 344 -22.56 -22.44 -9.58
CA TRP A 344 -22.80 -22.53 -11.02
C TRP A 344 -21.46 -22.51 -11.79
N PHE A 345 -20.56 -21.60 -11.44
CA PHE A 345 -19.24 -21.50 -12.08
C PHE A 345 -18.39 -22.75 -11.83
N GLU A 346 -18.42 -23.32 -10.62
CA GLU A 346 -17.70 -24.57 -10.31
C GLU A 346 -18.23 -25.74 -11.17
N ASP A 347 -19.56 -25.89 -11.23
CA ASP A 347 -20.21 -27.01 -11.93
C ASP A 347 -20.00 -26.94 -13.46
N HIS A 348 -19.87 -25.74 -14.03
CA HIS A 348 -19.69 -25.51 -15.46
C HIS A 348 -18.23 -25.31 -15.87
N SER A 349 -17.28 -25.33 -14.92
CA SER A 349 -15.87 -25.20 -15.23
C SER A 349 -15.37 -26.36 -16.11
N PRO A 350 -14.32 -26.15 -16.93
CA PRO A 350 -13.74 -27.21 -17.76
C PRO A 350 -12.88 -28.20 -16.95
N VAL A 351 -12.86 -28.07 -15.62
CA VAL A 351 -12.11 -28.94 -14.71
C VAL A 351 -12.75 -30.33 -14.66
N ASP A 352 -11.92 -31.39 -14.59
CA ASP A 352 -12.41 -32.76 -14.42
C ASP A 352 -13.34 -32.87 -13.19
N PRO A 353 -14.50 -33.53 -13.32
CA PRO A 353 -15.47 -33.69 -12.23
C PRO A 353 -14.91 -34.23 -10.91
N ALA A 354 -13.83 -35.02 -10.96
CA ALA A 354 -13.17 -35.55 -9.78
C ALA A 354 -12.53 -34.47 -8.90
N TYR A 355 -12.17 -33.34 -9.51
CA TYR A 355 -11.53 -32.22 -8.84
C TYR A 355 -12.47 -31.02 -8.58
N LYS A 356 -13.75 -31.14 -8.91
CA LYS A 356 -14.75 -30.12 -8.58
C LYS A 356 -15.22 -30.23 -7.14
N LYS A 357 -15.41 -29.09 -6.48
CA LYS A 357 -16.04 -29.03 -5.17
C LYS A 357 -17.53 -29.33 -5.27
N LYS A 358 -18.00 -30.24 -4.44
CA LYS A 358 -19.45 -30.53 -4.35
C LYS A 358 -20.26 -29.38 -3.79
N VAL A 359 -19.64 -28.56 -2.93
CA VAL A 359 -20.23 -27.38 -2.33
C VAL A 359 -19.18 -26.29 -2.32
N VAL A 360 -19.42 -25.23 -3.05
CA VAL A 360 -18.59 -24.02 -3.06
C VAL A 360 -19.17 -23.04 -2.04
N LYS A 361 -18.36 -22.69 -1.04
CA LYS A 361 -18.68 -21.52 -0.21
C LYS A 361 -18.15 -20.30 -0.94
N GLY A 362 -19.04 -19.43 -1.39
CA GLY A 362 -18.65 -18.21 -2.08
C GLY A 362 -17.71 -17.36 -1.21
N VAL A 363 -16.61 -16.94 -1.77
CA VAL A 363 -15.69 -15.96 -1.15
C VAL A 363 -16.12 -14.59 -1.63
N SER A 364 -16.51 -13.71 -0.71
CA SER A 364 -16.72 -12.30 -1.06
C SER A 364 -15.46 -11.53 -0.75
N ALA A 365 -14.71 -11.14 -1.77
CA ALA A 365 -13.68 -10.11 -1.60
C ALA A 365 -14.37 -8.76 -1.35
N LYS A 366 -13.98 -8.03 -0.32
CA LYS A 366 -14.38 -6.64 -0.14
C LYS A 366 -13.58 -5.77 -1.10
N VAL A 367 -14.26 -5.05 -1.96
CA VAL A 367 -13.64 -3.98 -2.76
C VAL A 367 -13.79 -2.67 -2.00
N ILE A 368 -12.70 -1.95 -1.86
CA ILE A 368 -12.64 -0.73 -1.07
C ILE A 368 -12.11 0.46 -1.87
N THR A 369 -12.56 1.65 -1.46
CA THR A 369 -11.98 2.93 -1.85
C THR A 369 -11.09 3.43 -0.73
N VAL A 370 -9.80 3.59 -1.00
CA VAL A 370 -8.84 4.17 -0.06
C VAL A 370 -9.02 5.67 -0.01
N ALA A 371 -9.15 6.21 1.20
CA ALA A 371 -9.17 7.64 1.49
C ALA A 371 -7.80 8.17 1.91
N MET A 372 -6.99 7.36 2.63
CA MET A 372 -5.65 7.75 3.09
C MET A 372 -4.73 6.55 3.19
N LEU A 373 -3.50 6.73 2.75
CA LEU A 373 -2.38 5.81 2.91
C LEU A 373 -1.29 6.48 3.75
N GLY A 374 -0.68 5.75 4.66
CA GLY A 374 0.39 6.24 5.52
C GLY A 374 1.47 5.19 5.77
N GLY A 375 2.65 5.63 6.17
CA GLY A 375 3.76 4.74 6.48
C GLY A 375 4.20 3.89 5.29
N ASP A 376 4.32 2.58 5.48
CA ASP A 376 4.81 1.64 4.46
C ASP A 376 3.83 1.41 3.29
N CYS A 377 2.54 1.74 3.47
CA CYS A 377 1.58 1.81 2.36
C CYS A 377 1.89 2.92 1.33
N TYR A 378 2.94 3.70 1.56
CA TYR A 378 3.40 4.81 0.75
C TYR A 378 4.93 4.82 0.73
N PRO A 379 5.60 4.86 -0.42
CA PRO A 379 5.11 5.05 -1.79
C PRO A 379 4.79 3.76 -2.55
N ALA A 380 5.12 2.59 -2.02
CA ALA A 380 4.78 1.30 -2.61
C ALA A 380 3.37 0.90 -2.17
N THR A 381 2.36 1.47 -2.84
CA THR A 381 0.97 1.29 -2.48
C THR A 381 0.46 -0.11 -2.77
N PRO A 382 -0.10 -0.83 -1.79
CA PRO A 382 -0.72 -2.13 -2.02
C PRO A 382 -1.97 -1.98 -2.90
N ILE A 383 -2.20 -2.94 -3.78
CA ILE A 383 -3.43 -3.07 -4.57
C ILE A 383 -4.43 -4.04 -3.92
N GLY A 384 -3.96 -4.80 -2.94
CA GLY A 384 -4.76 -5.70 -2.12
C GLY A 384 -4.14 -5.87 -0.73
N ILE A 385 -4.93 -6.26 0.24
CA ILE A 385 -4.51 -6.50 1.62
C ILE A 385 -5.15 -7.80 2.09
N ASN A 386 -4.37 -8.66 2.75
CA ASN A 386 -4.86 -9.87 3.40
C ASN A 386 -4.27 -9.96 4.81
N LEU A 387 -5.02 -9.59 5.81
CA LEU A 387 -4.59 -9.47 7.20
C LEU A 387 -5.55 -10.20 8.16
N PRO A 388 -5.08 -10.52 9.39
CA PRO A 388 -3.75 -10.30 9.99
C PRO A 388 -2.72 -11.31 9.52
N ASN A 389 -1.42 -11.06 9.81
CA ASN A 389 -0.32 -11.94 9.45
C ASN A 389 -0.07 -13.07 10.47
N ALA A 390 -0.66 -13.03 11.67
CA ALA A 390 -0.51 -14.06 12.70
C ALA A 390 -1.20 -15.37 12.30
N ASP A 391 -0.43 -16.43 12.09
CA ASP A 391 -0.91 -17.74 11.59
C ASP A 391 -2.03 -18.35 12.45
N TRP A 392 -1.89 -18.29 13.78
CA TRP A 392 -2.91 -18.86 14.67
C TRP A 392 -4.23 -18.08 14.58
N ILE A 393 -4.19 -16.74 14.41
CA ILE A 393 -5.40 -15.93 14.23
C ILE A 393 -6.06 -16.28 12.89
N ARG A 394 -5.27 -16.41 11.82
CA ARG A 394 -5.78 -16.84 10.51
C ARG A 394 -6.46 -18.20 10.59
N LYS A 395 -5.85 -19.13 11.29
CA LYS A 395 -6.38 -20.49 11.47
C LYS A 395 -7.70 -20.52 12.24
N GLU A 396 -7.81 -19.75 13.32
CA GLU A 396 -8.96 -19.82 14.24
C GLU A 396 -10.06 -18.80 13.94
N HIS A 397 -9.68 -17.62 13.45
CA HIS A 397 -10.59 -16.49 13.21
C HIS A 397 -10.70 -16.08 11.73
N GLY A 398 -9.85 -16.61 10.86
CA GLY A 398 -9.82 -16.27 9.44
C GLY A 398 -8.97 -15.04 9.12
N SER A 399 -9.20 -14.46 7.94
CA SER A 399 -8.55 -13.24 7.46
C SER A 399 -9.54 -12.36 6.70
N LYS A 400 -9.28 -11.07 6.63
CA LYS A 400 -9.94 -10.15 5.70
C LYS A 400 -9.07 -9.95 4.47
N SER A 401 -9.63 -10.25 3.29
CA SER A 401 -9.06 -9.88 2.00
C SER A 401 -9.83 -8.70 1.44
N VAL A 402 -9.11 -7.68 0.99
CA VAL A 402 -9.69 -6.50 0.35
C VAL A 402 -8.90 -6.15 -0.91
N THR A 403 -9.60 -5.73 -1.95
CA THR A 403 -9.01 -5.18 -3.18
C THR A 403 -9.20 -3.66 -3.20
N ILE A 404 -8.17 -2.92 -3.61
CA ILE A 404 -8.17 -1.45 -3.60
C ILE A 404 -8.41 -0.94 -5.02
N ASP A 405 -9.66 -0.63 -5.34
CA ASP A 405 -10.08 -0.27 -6.70
C ASP A 405 -9.54 1.09 -7.17
N ASN A 406 -9.66 2.13 -6.36
CA ASN A 406 -9.29 3.48 -6.79
C ASN A 406 -7.78 3.68 -6.97
N ILE A 407 -6.95 2.92 -6.29
CA ILE A 407 -5.50 2.94 -6.49
C ILE A 407 -5.14 2.21 -7.78
N THR A 408 -5.71 1.05 -8.02
CA THR A 408 -5.54 0.30 -9.28
C THR A 408 -5.98 1.15 -10.47
N TYR A 409 -7.13 1.84 -10.36
CA TYR A 409 -7.60 2.77 -11.37
C TYR A 409 -6.65 3.94 -11.61
N ALA A 410 -6.07 4.51 -10.54
CA ALA A 410 -5.10 5.60 -10.69
C ALA A 410 -3.83 5.17 -11.43
N TYR A 411 -3.34 3.95 -11.19
CA TYR A 411 -2.22 3.38 -11.93
C TYR A 411 -2.56 3.21 -13.41
N ASP A 412 -3.72 2.65 -13.71
CA ASP A 412 -4.21 2.48 -15.08
C ASP A 412 -4.29 3.83 -15.82
N ARG A 413 -4.96 4.82 -15.22
CA ARG A 413 -5.10 6.17 -15.80
C ARG A 413 -3.77 6.91 -15.96
N ALA A 414 -2.81 6.69 -15.05
CA ALA A 414 -1.46 7.26 -15.17
C ALA A 414 -0.60 6.58 -16.24
N ALA A 415 -0.94 5.36 -16.62
CA ALA A 415 -0.30 4.63 -17.72
C ALA A 415 -0.94 4.95 -19.08
N HIS A 416 -2.22 5.30 -19.09
CA HIS A 416 -2.96 5.56 -20.34
C HIS A 416 -2.36 6.73 -21.16
N GLY A 417 -2.32 6.57 -22.48
CA GLY A 417 -1.80 7.59 -23.40
C GLY A 417 -0.30 7.86 -23.29
N ASN A 418 0.46 6.94 -22.73
CA ASN A 418 1.92 7.05 -22.63
C ASN A 418 2.67 6.59 -23.90
N GLY A 419 1.95 6.18 -24.94
CA GLY A 419 2.48 5.66 -26.19
C GLY A 419 2.73 4.15 -26.20
N PHE A 420 2.54 3.47 -25.07
CA PHE A 420 2.82 2.04 -24.94
C PHE A 420 1.88 1.18 -25.81
N GLU A 421 0.60 1.45 -25.76
CA GLU A 421 -0.38 0.73 -26.58
C GLU A 421 -0.24 1.06 -28.07
N GLU A 422 0.11 2.30 -28.41
CA GLU A 422 0.42 2.72 -29.77
C GLU A 422 1.64 2.01 -30.35
N GLU A 423 2.66 1.78 -29.54
CA GLU A 423 3.92 1.14 -29.95
C GLU A 423 3.77 -0.39 -30.06
N PHE A 424 3.13 -1.03 -29.08
CA PHE A 424 3.15 -2.49 -28.93
C PHE A 424 1.85 -3.20 -29.31
N MET A 425 0.76 -2.47 -29.55
CA MET A 425 -0.50 -3.08 -29.97
C MET A 425 -0.76 -2.85 -31.47
N LEU A 426 -0.64 -3.93 -32.22
CA LEU A 426 -0.68 -3.90 -33.68
C LEU A 426 -2.00 -3.38 -34.25
N ARG A 427 -3.15 -3.79 -33.67
CA ARG A 427 -4.47 -3.50 -34.23
C ARG A 427 -5.13 -2.32 -33.50
N PRO A 428 -5.49 -1.23 -34.22
CA PRO A 428 -6.17 -0.08 -33.62
C PRO A 428 -7.50 -0.44 -32.91
N GLU A 429 -8.25 -1.40 -33.46
CA GLU A 429 -9.52 -1.85 -32.88
C GLU A 429 -9.35 -2.52 -31.50
N ASP A 430 -8.19 -3.11 -31.21
CA ASP A 430 -7.91 -3.65 -29.88
C ASP A 430 -7.63 -2.52 -28.88
N ARG A 431 -6.93 -1.45 -29.30
CA ARG A 431 -6.75 -0.23 -28.49
C ARG A 431 -8.07 0.44 -28.14
N GLU A 432 -8.94 0.66 -29.15
CA GLU A 432 -10.28 1.22 -28.94
C GLU A 432 -11.12 0.36 -27.98
N ARG A 433 -10.94 -0.94 -28.07
CA ARG A 433 -11.64 -1.89 -27.21
C ARG A 433 -11.14 -1.85 -25.78
N ILE A 434 -9.82 -1.77 -25.59
CA ILE A 434 -9.20 -1.60 -24.27
C ILE A 434 -9.58 -0.26 -23.65
N ASP A 435 -9.52 0.82 -24.41
CA ASP A 435 -9.92 2.15 -23.95
C ASP A 435 -11.37 2.16 -23.43
N LYS A 436 -12.25 1.44 -24.12
CA LYS A 436 -13.68 1.38 -23.76
C LYS A 436 -14.01 0.39 -22.65
N TYR A 437 -13.34 -0.75 -22.61
CA TYR A 437 -13.73 -1.90 -21.78
C TYR A 437 -12.62 -2.40 -20.85
N GLY A 438 -11.40 -1.88 -20.95
CA GLY A 438 -10.26 -2.37 -20.20
C GLY A 438 -10.52 -2.39 -18.70
N LYS A 439 -11.00 -1.26 -18.14
CA LYS A 439 -11.28 -1.20 -16.70
C LYS A 439 -12.27 -2.28 -16.24
N ILE A 440 -13.41 -2.44 -16.90
CA ILE A 440 -14.39 -3.46 -16.49
C ILE A 440 -13.84 -4.88 -16.70
N GLY A 441 -12.99 -5.07 -17.71
CA GLY A 441 -12.27 -6.33 -17.95
C GLY A 441 -11.31 -6.68 -16.82
N ASP A 442 -10.48 -5.73 -16.44
CA ASP A 442 -9.50 -5.90 -15.33
C ASP A 442 -10.20 -6.12 -13.99
N ASP A 443 -11.22 -5.31 -13.67
CA ASP A 443 -12.00 -5.46 -12.45
C ASP A 443 -12.63 -6.85 -12.34
N LEU A 444 -13.28 -7.31 -13.42
CA LEU A 444 -13.93 -8.62 -13.43
C LEU A 444 -12.92 -9.77 -13.44
N HIS A 445 -11.81 -9.62 -14.15
CA HIS A 445 -10.74 -10.63 -14.11
C HIS A 445 -10.24 -10.80 -12.67
N THR A 446 -9.96 -9.71 -11.97
CA THR A 446 -9.54 -9.72 -10.57
C THR A 446 -10.63 -10.36 -9.67
N ASP A 447 -11.89 -9.93 -9.81
CA ASP A 447 -12.99 -10.47 -9.02
C ASP A 447 -13.19 -11.99 -9.24
N LEU A 448 -13.10 -12.45 -10.48
CA LEU A 448 -13.23 -13.86 -10.84
C LEU A 448 -12.03 -14.68 -10.38
N HIS A 449 -10.80 -14.11 -10.47
CA HIS A 449 -9.57 -14.70 -9.96
C HIS A 449 -9.67 -14.95 -8.45
N GLU A 450 -10.03 -13.93 -7.68
CA GLU A 450 -10.10 -14.00 -6.23
C GLU A 450 -11.30 -14.83 -5.74
N CYS A 451 -12.51 -14.52 -6.24
CA CYS A 451 -13.73 -15.14 -5.74
C CYS A 451 -13.93 -16.58 -6.22
N LEU A 452 -13.53 -16.90 -7.42
CA LEU A 452 -13.72 -18.20 -8.04
C LEU A 452 -12.41 -18.94 -8.27
N GLY A 453 -11.39 -18.28 -8.81
CA GLY A 453 -10.11 -18.88 -9.10
C GLY A 453 -9.55 -19.59 -7.86
N HIS A 454 -9.18 -18.85 -6.82
CA HIS A 454 -8.71 -19.44 -5.56
C HIS A 454 -9.80 -20.21 -4.79
N GLY A 455 -11.07 -19.84 -4.99
CA GLY A 455 -12.20 -20.47 -4.33
C GLY A 455 -12.61 -21.84 -4.88
N SER A 456 -12.25 -22.18 -6.13
CA SER A 456 -12.71 -23.37 -6.87
C SER A 456 -11.81 -24.60 -6.65
N GLY A 457 -12.30 -25.75 -7.12
CA GLY A 457 -11.55 -27.01 -7.19
C GLY A 457 -11.18 -27.61 -5.85
N GLN A 458 -10.72 -28.85 -5.88
CA GLN A 458 -10.20 -29.58 -4.72
C GLN A 458 -9.02 -30.45 -5.15
N LEU A 459 -8.10 -30.69 -4.22
CA LEU A 459 -6.99 -31.62 -4.43
C LEU A 459 -7.50 -33.06 -4.45
N ALA A 460 -6.76 -33.93 -5.14
CA ALA A 460 -7.02 -35.37 -5.09
C ALA A 460 -6.89 -35.89 -3.64
N PRO A 461 -7.65 -36.93 -3.26
CA PRO A 461 -7.55 -37.52 -1.93
C PRO A 461 -6.11 -37.93 -1.59
N GLY A 462 -5.59 -37.45 -0.47
CA GLY A 462 -4.24 -37.77 0.03
C GLY A 462 -3.14 -36.86 -0.51
N VAL A 463 -3.41 -35.94 -1.46
CA VAL A 463 -2.45 -34.96 -1.96
C VAL A 463 -2.42 -33.77 -1.03
N LYS A 464 -1.22 -33.26 -0.72
CA LYS A 464 -1.01 -32.04 0.07
C LYS A 464 -0.63 -30.88 -0.86
N GLY A 465 -1.04 -29.67 -0.50
CA GLY A 465 -0.78 -28.47 -1.31
C GLY A 465 0.69 -28.09 -1.46
N ASP A 466 1.57 -28.59 -0.58
CA ASP A 466 3.01 -28.31 -0.56
C ASP A 466 3.88 -29.28 -1.39
N GLU A 467 3.28 -30.31 -1.99
CA GLU A 467 4.04 -31.34 -2.74
C GLU A 467 4.79 -30.76 -3.95
N LEU A 468 4.25 -29.70 -4.57
CA LEU A 468 4.87 -29.02 -5.71
C LEU A 468 5.91 -27.97 -5.31
N LYS A 469 6.14 -27.76 -4.01
CA LYS A 469 7.13 -26.80 -3.46
C LYS A 469 6.99 -25.41 -4.11
N SER A 470 8.09 -24.86 -4.65
CA SER A 470 8.12 -23.54 -5.29
C SER A 470 7.26 -23.42 -6.56
N TYR A 471 6.82 -24.53 -7.14
CA TYR A 471 5.91 -24.51 -8.29
C TYR A 471 4.42 -24.45 -7.89
N GLY A 472 4.11 -24.74 -6.65
CA GLY A 472 2.73 -24.75 -6.15
C GLY A 472 2.04 -23.40 -6.32
N SER A 473 2.69 -22.33 -5.90
CA SER A 473 2.15 -20.96 -6.06
C SER A 473 2.00 -20.56 -7.54
N THR A 474 2.98 -20.90 -8.40
CA THR A 474 2.86 -20.62 -9.83
C THR A 474 1.64 -21.29 -10.45
N LEU A 475 1.39 -22.56 -10.14
CA LEU A 475 0.25 -23.31 -10.69
C LEU A 475 -1.08 -22.83 -10.10
N GLU A 476 -1.10 -22.43 -8.83
CA GLU A 476 -2.29 -21.86 -8.21
C GLU A 476 -2.68 -20.52 -8.84
N GLU A 477 -1.72 -19.62 -9.05
CA GLU A 477 -1.95 -18.37 -9.76
C GLU A 477 -2.38 -18.59 -11.22
N THR A 478 -1.76 -19.58 -11.90
CA THR A 478 -2.16 -19.96 -13.26
C THR A 478 -3.59 -20.45 -13.31
N ARG A 479 -3.99 -21.26 -12.35
CA ARG A 479 -5.35 -21.80 -12.23
C ARG A 479 -6.36 -20.68 -11.98
N ALA A 480 -6.03 -19.75 -11.07
CA ALA A 480 -6.91 -18.63 -10.74
C ALA A 480 -7.08 -17.66 -11.92
N ASP A 481 -6.00 -17.30 -12.59
CA ASP A 481 -6.04 -16.46 -13.81
C ASP A 481 -6.79 -17.13 -14.95
N LEU A 482 -6.55 -18.42 -15.20
CA LEU A 482 -7.28 -19.16 -16.24
C LEU A 482 -8.79 -19.26 -15.95
N PHE A 483 -9.18 -19.37 -14.69
CA PHE A 483 -10.59 -19.34 -14.30
C PHE A 483 -11.22 -17.99 -14.63
N GLY A 484 -10.54 -16.89 -14.27
CA GLY A 484 -10.99 -15.53 -14.61
C GLY A 484 -11.11 -15.32 -16.12
N LEU A 485 -10.06 -15.64 -16.87
CA LEU A 485 -10.04 -15.49 -18.33
C LEU A 485 -11.08 -16.36 -19.04
N TYR A 486 -11.26 -17.61 -18.60
CA TYR A 486 -12.27 -18.51 -19.16
C TYR A 486 -13.67 -17.93 -19.02
N TYR A 487 -14.04 -17.50 -17.82
CA TYR A 487 -15.39 -17.01 -17.57
C TYR A 487 -15.65 -15.59 -18.08
N LEU A 488 -14.62 -14.78 -18.29
CA LEU A 488 -14.81 -13.50 -19.01
C LEU A 488 -15.39 -13.70 -20.41
N GLY A 489 -15.09 -14.84 -21.05
CA GLY A 489 -15.65 -15.23 -22.33
C GLY A 489 -17.01 -15.94 -22.27
N ASP A 490 -17.57 -16.18 -21.08
CA ASP A 490 -18.82 -16.93 -20.92
C ASP A 490 -20.06 -16.02 -21.01
N PRO A 491 -21.10 -16.42 -21.77
CA PRO A 491 -22.37 -15.70 -21.85
C PRO A 491 -23.04 -15.46 -20.50
N LYS A 492 -22.72 -16.25 -19.49
CA LYS A 492 -23.25 -16.11 -18.13
C LYS A 492 -23.00 -14.73 -17.53
N LEU A 493 -21.85 -14.11 -17.80
CA LEU A 493 -21.58 -12.76 -17.30
C LEU A 493 -22.49 -11.70 -17.92
N VAL A 494 -22.91 -11.88 -19.20
CA VAL A 494 -23.91 -11.02 -19.84
C VAL A 494 -25.29 -11.26 -19.22
N GLU A 495 -25.67 -12.53 -19.00
CA GLU A 495 -26.93 -12.91 -18.32
C GLU A 495 -27.03 -12.29 -16.91
N LEU A 496 -25.92 -12.31 -16.16
CA LEU A 496 -25.84 -11.72 -14.82
C LEU A 496 -25.77 -10.18 -14.82
N GLY A 497 -25.68 -9.55 -15.99
CA GLY A 497 -25.57 -8.10 -16.15
C GLY A 497 -24.23 -7.54 -15.68
N LEU A 498 -23.18 -8.38 -15.61
CA LEU A 498 -21.83 -7.99 -15.18
C LEU A 498 -21.01 -7.39 -16.32
N VAL A 499 -21.27 -7.79 -17.56
CA VAL A 499 -20.65 -7.23 -18.77
C VAL A 499 -21.71 -6.89 -19.82
N PRO A 500 -21.49 -5.85 -20.65
CA PRO A 500 -22.41 -5.50 -21.72
C PRO A 500 -22.32 -6.43 -22.96
N SER A 501 -21.15 -7.03 -23.21
CA SER A 501 -20.88 -7.87 -24.37
C SER A 501 -19.58 -8.66 -24.21
N PHE A 502 -19.34 -9.59 -25.15
CA PHE A 502 -18.09 -10.35 -25.26
C PHE A 502 -16.85 -9.48 -25.60
N ASP A 503 -17.03 -8.23 -26.00
CA ASP A 503 -15.89 -7.32 -26.27
C ASP A 503 -15.09 -6.99 -25.02
N VAL A 504 -15.68 -7.12 -23.83
CA VAL A 504 -14.95 -7.02 -22.56
C VAL A 504 -13.88 -8.11 -22.44
N ALA A 505 -14.24 -9.36 -22.77
CA ALA A 505 -13.26 -10.46 -22.76
C ALA A 505 -12.14 -10.25 -23.79
N LYS A 506 -12.46 -9.77 -24.99
CA LYS A 506 -11.46 -9.48 -26.01
C LYS A 506 -10.49 -8.37 -25.57
N ALA A 507 -11.02 -7.33 -24.91
CA ALA A 507 -10.18 -6.28 -24.33
C ALA A 507 -9.22 -6.87 -23.29
N GLN A 508 -9.75 -7.67 -22.36
CA GLN A 508 -8.95 -8.27 -21.30
C GLN A 508 -7.90 -9.26 -21.82
N TYR A 509 -8.22 -10.08 -22.81
CA TYR A 509 -7.23 -10.99 -23.40
C TYR A 509 -6.05 -10.24 -24.03
N ALA A 510 -6.34 -9.17 -24.77
CA ALA A 510 -5.31 -8.35 -25.39
C ALA A 510 -4.45 -7.64 -24.35
N SER A 511 -5.07 -7.03 -23.34
CA SER A 511 -4.38 -6.36 -22.23
C SER A 511 -3.55 -7.35 -21.40
N TYR A 512 -4.08 -8.52 -21.07
CA TYR A 512 -3.43 -9.55 -20.28
C TYR A 512 -2.12 -10.04 -20.95
N ILE A 513 -2.19 -10.37 -22.25
CA ILE A 513 -1.02 -10.83 -23.01
C ILE A 513 0.02 -9.71 -23.13
N LEU A 514 -0.41 -8.48 -23.44
CA LEU A 514 0.48 -7.34 -23.56
C LEU A 514 1.20 -7.05 -22.23
N ASN A 515 0.48 -7.08 -21.12
CA ASN A 515 1.03 -6.92 -19.78
C ASN A 515 2.05 -8.03 -19.45
N GLY A 516 1.72 -9.28 -19.74
CA GLY A 516 2.60 -10.42 -19.50
C GLY A 516 3.92 -10.30 -20.28
N MET A 517 3.83 -10.04 -21.57
CA MET A 517 5.02 -9.98 -22.45
C MET A 517 5.85 -8.72 -22.24
N MET A 518 5.20 -7.54 -22.23
CA MET A 518 5.90 -6.25 -22.34
C MET A 518 6.14 -5.56 -21.01
N THR A 519 5.40 -5.93 -19.97
CA THR A 519 5.54 -5.32 -18.64
C THR A 519 6.20 -6.29 -17.67
N GLN A 520 5.65 -7.48 -17.50
CA GLN A 520 6.16 -8.44 -16.51
C GLN A 520 7.50 -9.05 -16.93
N LEU A 521 7.58 -9.61 -18.13
CA LEU A 521 8.80 -10.26 -18.58
C LEU A 521 9.94 -9.27 -18.90
N ALA A 522 9.62 -8.02 -19.26
CA ALA A 522 10.63 -6.99 -19.50
C ALA A 522 11.41 -6.58 -18.23
N ARG A 523 10.90 -6.92 -17.03
CA ARG A 523 11.60 -6.68 -15.74
C ARG A 523 12.72 -7.67 -15.46
N ILE A 524 12.83 -8.74 -16.26
CA ILE A 524 13.83 -9.79 -16.07
C ILE A 524 15.05 -9.44 -16.88
N GLU A 525 16.21 -9.37 -16.22
CA GLU A 525 17.47 -9.15 -16.90
C GLU A 525 17.75 -10.28 -17.91
N PRO A 526 18.27 -9.97 -19.10
CA PRO A 526 18.62 -10.98 -20.09
C PRO A 526 19.54 -12.06 -19.52
N GLY A 527 19.16 -13.33 -19.70
CA GLY A 527 19.91 -14.49 -19.20
C GLY A 527 19.57 -14.91 -17.77
N LYS A 528 18.66 -14.21 -17.08
CA LYS A 528 18.12 -14.62 -15.78
C LYS A 528 16.89 -15.49 -15.94
N ASN A 529 16.59 -16.27 -14.89
CA ASN A 529 15.39 -17.11 -14.85
C ASN A 529 14.16 -16.29 -14.44
N VAL A 530 13.01 -16.72 -14.91
CA VAL A 530 11.73 -16.23 -14.41
C VAL A 530 11.45 -16.96 -13.10
N GLU A 531 11.53 -16.29 -11.97
CA GLU A 531 11.42 -16.90 -10.63
C GLU A 531 10.15 -16.53 -9.89
N GLU A 532 9.60 -15.33 -10.12
CA GLU A 532 8.41 -14.84 -9.48
C GLU A 532 7.15 -15.55 -10.00
N SER A 533 6.22 -15.92 -9.10
CA SER A 533 5.07 -16.79 -9.41
C SER A 533 4.13 -16.21 -10.46
N HIS A 534 3.81 -14.91 -10.38
CA HIS A 534 2.93 -14.25 -11.35
C HIS A 534 3.60 -14.09 -12.73
N MET A 535 4.92 -13.86 -12.79
CA MET A 535 5.65 -13.82 -14.06
C MET A 535 5.70 -15.20 -14.72
N ARG A 536 5.93 -16.27 -13.94
CA ARG A 536 5.87 -17.65 -14.42
C ARG A 536 4.48 -18.01 -14.93
N ASN A 537 3.44 -17.63 -14.19
CA ASN A 537 2.05 -17.78 -14.56
C ASN A 537 1.76 -17.09 -15.92
N ARG A 538 2.13 -15.81 -16.05
CA ARG A 538 1.93 -15.04 -17.29
C ARG A 538 2.63 -15.69 -18.47
N LYS A 539 3.87 -16.14 -18.28
CA LYS A 539 4.60 -16.88 -19.29
C LYS A 539 3.89 -18.16 -19.70
N LEU A 540 3.45 -18.98 -18.74
CA LEU A 540 2.77 -20.24 -18.99
C LEU A 540 1.45 -20.06 -19.75
N ILE A 541 0.67 -19.02 -19.44
CA ILE A 541 -0.59 -18.74 -20.13
C ILE A 541 -0.35 -18.17 -21.54
N ALA A 542 0.71 -17.38 -21.74
CA ALA A 542 1.03 -16.78 -23.03
C ALA A 542 1.65 -17.78 -24.02
N GLU A 543 2.36 -18.81 -23.54
CA GLU A 543 2.92 -19.90 -24.37
C GLU A 543 1.85 -20.86 -24.86
#